data_8da12f174ae6ba861ea9cdbc4d2e6aad
#
_entry.id   8da12f174ae6ba861ea9cdbc4d2e6aad
#
_cell.length_a   1.000
_cell.length_b   1.000
_cell.length_c   1.000
_cell.angle_alpha   90.00
_cell.angle_beta   90.00
_cell.angle_gamma   90.00
#
_symmetry.space_group_name_H-M   'P 1'
#
loop_
_entity.id
_entity.type
_entity.pdbx_description
1 polymer ?
#
loop_
_entity_poly.entity_id
_entity_poly.type
_entity_poly.pdbx_seq_one_letter_code
_entity_poly.pdbx_strand_id
1 'polypeptide(L)'
;MITKDSIETAYSFLHQKRNVYIHSTLDWQKDDIEYAIGMYVDDMSQELYEAISDGRGDFLRDHKRFRDDITLAVERLENML
;
A
#
# COMPACT_ATOMS: atom_id res chain seq x y z
N MET A 1 6.26 17.08 2.65
CA MET A 1 5.59 17.13 3.95
C MET A 1 4.40 16.18 3.99
N ILE A 2 4.30 15.35 5.02
CA ILE A 2 3.18 14.44 5.17
C ILE A 2 2.00 15.20 5.79
N THR A 3 0.86 15.20 5.12
CA THR A 3 -0.35 15.87 5.60
C THR A 3 -1.37 14.82 6.04
N LYS A 4 -2.30 15.22 6.90
CA LYS A 4 -3.38 14.35 7.32
C LYS A 4 -4.21 13.89 6.13
N ASP A 5 -4.48 14.78 5.18
CA ASP A 5 -5.24 14.44 3.98
C ASP A 5 -4.54 13.38 3.14
N SER A 6 -3.20 13.47 2.99
CA SER A 6 -2.46 12.48 2.24
C SER A 6 -2.47 11.11 2.93
N ILE A 7 -2.42 11.10 4.27
CA ILE A 7 -2.52 9.87 5.05
C ILE A 7 -3.89 9.23 4.89
N GLU A 8 -4.95 10.02 5.02
CA GLU A 8 -6.33 9.53 4.87
C GLU A 8 -6.58 8.97 3.47
N THR A 9 -6.11 9.67 2.45
CA THR A 9 -6.27 9.24 1.06
C THR A 9 -5.54 7.91 0.82
N ALA A 10 -4.30 7.81 1.27
CA ALA A 10 -3.52 6.59 1.13
C ALA A 10 -4.15 5.43 1.93
N TYR A 11 -4.60 5.72 3.14
CA TYR A 11 -5.26 4.71 3.97
C TYR A 11 -6.50 4.16 3.28
N SER A 12 -7.39 5.03 2.80
CA SER A 12 -8.62 4.61 2.14
C SER A 12 -8.34 3.76 0.91
N PHE A 13 -7.39 4.19 0.09
CA PHE A 13 -7.01 3.47 -1.12
C PHE A 13 -6.45 2.09 -0.80
N LEU A 14 -5.44 2.04 0.07
CA LEU A 14 -4.77 0.79 0.39
C LEU A 14 -5.66 -0.16 1.19
N HIS A 15 -6.49 0.36 2.09
CA HIS A 15 -7.44 -0.44 2.85
C HIS A 15 -8.42 -1.16 1.92
N GLN A 16 -8.98 -0.44 0.97
CA GLN A 16 -9.90 -1.01 -0.02
C GLN A 16 -9.22 -2.07 -0.88
N LYS A 17 -8.03 -1.76 -1.38
CA LYS A 17 -7.27 -2.70 -2.19
C LYS A 17 -6.84 -3.94 -1.41
N ARG A 18 -6.48 -3.75 -0.15
CA ARG A 18 -6.13 -4.87 0.72
C ARG A 18 -7.29 -5.84 0.88
N ASN A 19 -8.51 -5.32 1.12
CA ASN A 19 -9.69 -6.17 1.27
C ASN A 19 -9.94 -7.01 0.03
N VAL A 20 -9.86 -6.41 -1.15
CA VAL A 20 -10.04 -7.13 -2.40
C VAL A 20 -8.92 -8.16 -2.59
N TYR A 21 -7.68 -7.77 -2.32
CA TYR A 21 -6.51 -8.63 -2.52
C TYR A 21 -6.58 -9.90 -1.66
N ILE A 22 -6.91 -9.74 -0.37
CA ILE A 22 -6.95 -10.85 0.57
C ILE A 22 -8.07 -11.83 0.22
N HIS A 23 -9.21 -11.32 -0.25
CA HIS A 23 -10.37 -12.15 -0.56
C HIS A 23 -10.38 -12.65 -2.00
N SER A 24 -9.44 -12.23 -2.84
CA SER A 24 -9.38 -12.66 -4.23
C SER A 24 -8.83 -14.06 -4.34
N THR A 25 -9.48 -14.90 -5.16
CA THR A 25 -9.02 -16.24 -5.49
C THR A 25 -8.44 -16.32 -6.90
N LEU A 26 -8.49 -15.21 -7.65
CA LEU A 26 -8.05 -15.15 -9.04
C LEU A 26 -6.71 -14.43 -9.12
N ASP A 27 -5.72 -15.09 -9.71
CA ASP A 27 -4.38 -14.52 -9.83
C ASP A 27 -4.36 -13.20 -10.61
N TRP A 28 -5.18 -13.10 -11.66
CA TRP A 28 -5.22 -11.89 -12.48
C TRP A 28 -5.76 -10.69 -11.68
N GLN A 29 -6.70 -10.92 -10.76
CA GLN A 29 -7.17 -9.86 -9.87
C GLN A 29 -6.08 -9.38 -8.94
N LYS A 30 -5.31 -10.31 -8.39
CA LYS A 30 -4.19 -9.97 -7.52
C LYS A 30 -3.14 -9.17 -8.29
N ASP A 31 -2.83 -9.60 -9.51
CA ASP A 31 -1.86 -8.91 -10.37
C ASP A 31 -2.33 -7.48 -10.70
N ASP A 32 -3.61 -7.30 -10.98
CA ASP A 32 -4.18 -5.98 -11.25
C ASP A 32 -4.05 -5.07 -10.03
N ILE A 33 -4.30 -5.59 -8.84
CA ILE A 33 -4.18 -4.81 -7.61
C ILE A 33 -2.72 -4.45 -7.35
N GLU A 34 -1.81 -5.38 -7.53
CA GLU A 34 -0.37 -5.11 -7.37
C GLU A 34 0.08 -4.02 -8.34
N TYR A 35 -0.39 -4.06 -9.57
CA TYR A 35 -0.09 -3.04 -10.57
C TYR A 35 -0.64 -1.67 -10.15
N ALA A 36 -1.91 -1.63 -9.74
CA ALA A 36 -2.55 -0.38 -9.32
C ALA A 36 -1.85 0.23 -8.12
N ILE A 37 -1.48 -0.58 -7.15
CA ILE A 37 -0.78 -0.12 -5.96
C ILE A 37 0.63 0.34 -6.33
N GLY A 38 1.32 -0.36 -7.23
CA GLY A 38 2.62 0.05 -7.72
C GLY A 38 2.60 1.44 -8.32
N MET A 39 1.60 1.72 -9.15
CA MET A 39 1.42 3.06 -9.73
C MET A 39 1.14 4.11 -8.66
N TYR A 40 0.30 3.77 -7.69
CA TYR A 40 -0.01 4.69 -6.60
C TYR A 40 1.24 5.01 -5.78
N VAL A 41 2.04 4.00 -5.48
CA VAL A 41 3.28 4.15 -4.72
C VAL A 41 4.29 5.02 -5.50
N ASP A 42 4.35 4.87 -6.82
CA ASP A 42 5.23 5.69 -7.65
C ASP A 42 4.85 7.18 -7.61
N ASP A 43 3.56 7.47 -7.47
CA ASP A 43 3.06 8.84 -7.39
C ASP A 43 3.04 9.39 -5.96
N MET A 44 3.19 8.52 -4.97
CA MET A 44 3.17 8.91 -3.57
C MET A 44 4.38 9.76 -3.20
N SER A 45 4.20 10.67 -2.22
CA SER A 45 5.33 11.45 -1.73
C SER A 45 6.40 10.52 -1.14
N GLN A 46 7.65 10.87 -1.36
CA GLN A 46 8.79 10.10 -0.84
C GLN A 46 8.73 9.97 0.68
N GLU A 47 8.36 11.05 1.37
CA GLU A 47 8.27 11.06 2.82
C GLU A 47 7.25 10.06 3.32
N LEU A 48 6.07 10.00 2.69
CA LEU A 48 5.03 9.07 3.09
C LEU A 48 5.45 7.63 2.82
N TYR A 49 6.06 7.38 1.66
CA TYR A 49 6.55 6.05 1.32
C TYR A 49 7.60 5.58 2.33
N GLU A 50 8.54 6.44 2.69
CA GLU A 50 9.55 6.09 3.70
C GLU A 50 8.93 5.77 5.05
N ALA A 51 7.89 6.51 5.43
CA ALA A 51 7.19 6.29 6.69
C ALA A 51 6.50 4.93 6.75
N ILE A 52 5.85 4.51 5.66
CA ILE A 52 5.13 3.24 5.65
C ILE A 52 6.02 2.05 5.30
N SER A 53 7.13 2.28 4.61
CA SER A 53 8.04 1.21 4.17
C SER A 53 9.08 0.85 5.21
N ASP A 54 9.27 1.70 6.21
CA ASP A 54 10.29 1.55 7.23
C ASP A 54 11.69 1.39 6.60
N GLY A 55 11.96 2.18 5.56
CA GLY A 55 13.25 2.21 4.87
C GLY A 55 13.46 1.11 3.83
N ARG A 56 12.46 0.26 3.59
CA ARG A 56 12.59 -0.80 2.58
C ARG A 56 12.29 -0.25 1.19
N GLY A 57 13.27 -0.35 0.28
CA GLY A 57 13.11 0.14 -1.09
C GLY A 57 12.18 -0.72 -1.96
N ASP A 58 11.93 -1.97 -1.58
CA ASP A 58 11.06 -2.90 -2.29
C ASP A 58 9.67 -3.04 -1.69
N PHE A 59 9.31 -2.19 -0.74
CA PHE A 59 8.02 -2.25 -0.05
C PHE A 59 6.89 -2.02 -1.04
N LEU A 60 5.91 -2.93 -1.05
CA LEU A 60 4.79 -2.96 -1.98
C LEU A 60 5.23 -3.14 -3.46
N ARG A 61 6.45 -3.64 -3.67
CA ARG A 61 6.99 -3.91 -5.01
C ARG A 61 7.42 -5.36 -5.18
N ASP A 62 7.47 -6.12 -4.10
CA ASP A 62 7.86 -7.53 -4.11
C ASP A 62 6.59 -8.39 -4.13
N HIS A 63 6.39 -9.13 -5.20
CA HIS A 63 5.21 -9.98 -5.37
C HIS A 63 5.08 -11.00 -4.22
N LYS A 64 6.17 -11.60 -3.81
CA LYS A 64 6.15 -12.67 -2.79
C LYS A 64 5.77 -12.15 -1.41
N ARG A 65 6.05 -10.88 -1.13
CA ARG A 65 5.79 -10.26 0.17
C ARG A 65 4.64 -9.29 0.11
N PHE A 66 3.94 -9.21 -1.00
CA PHE A 66 2.95 -8.17 -1.24
C PHE A 66 1.81 -8.22 -0.23
N ARG A 67 1.32 -9.41 0.09
CA ARG A 67 0.23 -9.57 1.05
C ARG A 67 0.62 -9.04 2.42
N ASP A 68 1.82 -9.36 2.88
CA ASP A 68 2.32 -8.87 4.17
C ASP A 68 2.56 -7.37 4.12
N ASP A 69 3.13 -6.88 3.01
CA ASP A 69 3.43 -5.47 2.84
C ASP A 69 2.17 -4.61 2.83
N ILE A 70 1.11 -5.03 2.13
CA ILE A 70 -0.12 -4.26 2.08
C ILE A 70 -0.80 -4.21 3.44
N THR A 71 -0.73 -5.30 4.20
CA THR A 71 -1.26 -5.35 5.56
C THR A 71 -0.50 -4.39 6.47
N LEU A 72 0.83 -4.39 6.38
CA LEU A 72 1.66 -3.46 7.15
C LEU A 72 1.40 -2.02 6.76
N ALA A 73 1.24 -1.74 5.47
CA ALA A 73 0.98 -0.38 5.01
C ALA A 73 -0.32 0.17 5.60
N VAL A 74 -1.40 -0.61 5.54
CA VAL A 74 -2.68 -0.20 6.11
C VAL A 74 -2.56 0.02 7.61
N GLU A 75 -1.91 -0.88 8.32
CA GLU A 75 -1.72 -0.78 9.76
C GLU A 75 -0.92 0.47 10.14
N ARG A 76 0.17 0.72 9.43
CA ARG A 76 1.01 1.90 9.71
C ARG A 76 0.29 3.20 9.41
N LEU A 77 -0.48 3.25 8.32
CA LEU A 77 -1.28 4.43 8.00
C LEU A 77 -2.36 4.66 9.04
N GLU A 78 -3.02 3.61 9.51
CA GLU A 78 -4.01 3.71 10.57
C GLU A 78 -3.40 4.30 11.83
N ASN A 79 -2.20 3.89 12.19
CA ASN A 79 -1.50 4.41 13.36
C ASN A 79 -1.08 5.87 13.22
N MET A 80 -1.00 6.39 11.99
CA MET A 80 -0.72 7.81 11.75
C MET A 80 -1.97 8.68 11.84
N LEU A 81 -3.14 8.09 11.78
CA LEU A 81 -4.40 8.79 11.93
C LEU A 81 -4.74 8.91 13.42
#